data_d6e0e5281ff97b781aac5730037c65d7
#
_entry.id   d6e0e5281ff97b781aac5730037c65d7
#
_cell.length_a   1.000
_cell.length_b   1.000
_cell.length_c   1.000
_cell.angle_alpha   90.00
_cell.angle_beta   90.00
_cell.angle_gamma   90.00
#
_symmetry.space_group_name_H-M   'P 1'
#
loop_
_entity.id
_entity.type
_entity.pdbx_description
1 polymer ?
#
loop_
_entity_poly.entity_id
_entity_poly.type
_entity_poly.pdbx_seq_one_letter_code
_entity_poly.pdbx_strand_id
1 'polypeptide(L)'
;MKAKVILSAFAGFLFGLFGYFILLLLHIDQAFLLAVLSGLLFTLLLFPVLIVYGNIMDKRYAKFEQEITSPIFYKTNGNFNLGNGKVKNGNIYFCEAGIVCVCLEEKPYTLDEILLQNIDHYTYTFTQLNIFTNDGRLFVITVPKADEIIDLLMRKGWITPR
;
A
#
# COMPACT_ATOMS: atom_id res chain seq x y z
N MET A 1 -3.14 -8.22 10.67
CA MET A 1 -2.78 -9.61 10.97
C MET A 1 -3.47 -10.60 10.03
N LYS A 2 -4.81 -10.57 9.83
CA LYS A 2 -5.57 -11.51 8.97
C LYS A 2 -5.01 -11.61 7.52
N ALA A 3 -4.70 -10.49 6.88
CA ALA A 3 -4.18 -10.48 5.50
C ALA A 3 -2.82 -11.21 5.37
N LYS A 4 -1.92 -11.08 6.35
CA LYS A 4 -0.61 -11.75 6.35
C LYS A 4 -0.76 -13.27 6.51
N VAL A 5 -1.73 -13.72 7.31
CA VAL A 5 -2.06 -15.15 7.45
C VAL A 5 -2.58 -15.71 6.14
N ILE A 6 -3.54 -15.02 5.52
CA ILE A 6 -4.12 -15.45 4.24
C ILE A 6 -3.04 -15.50 3.15
N LEU A 7 -2.19 -14.47 3.06
CA LEU A 7 -1.11 -14.41 2.08
C LEU A 7 -0.09 -15.53 2.26
N SER A 8 0.35 -15.81 3.50
CA SER A 8 1.30 -16.90 3.77
C SER A 8 0.70 -18.28 3.50
N ALA A 9 -0.58 -18.50 3.86
CA ALA A 9 -1.28 -19.75 3.58
C ALA A 9 -1.45 -19.97 2.07
N PHE A 10 -1.84 -18.94 1.33
CA PHE A 10 -1.98 -19.00 -0.13
C PHE A 10 -0.63 -19.27 -0.81
N ALA A 11 0.44 -18.59 -0.41
CA ALA A 11 1.78 -18.83 -0.93
C ALA A 11 2.27 -20.25 -0.62
N GLY A 12 2.01 -20.77 0.58
CA GLY A 12 2.33 -22.15 0.94
C GLY A 12 1.55 -23.19 0.15
N PHE A 13 0.27 -22.93 -0.11
CA PHE A 13 -0.56 -23.76 -0.99
C PHE A 13 -0.01 -23.82 -2.41
N LEU A 14 0.32 -22.68 -3.00
CA LEU A 14 0.92 -22.62 -4.34
C LEU A 14 2.28 -23.33 -4.40
N PHE A 15 3.11 -23.15 -3.36
CA PHE A 15 4.40 -23.82 -3.27
C PHE A 15 4.24 -25.34 -3.18
N GLY A 16 3.30 -25.82 -2.35
CA GLY A 16 2.98 -27.25 -2.24
C GLY A 16 2.45 -27.82 -3.54
N LEU A 17 1.54 -27.10 -4.22
CA LEU A 17 0.98 -27.52 -5.51
C LEU A 17 2.07 -27.65 -6.58
N PHE A 18 2.96 -26.65 -6.69
CA PHE A 18 4.06 -26.68 -7.62
C PHE A 18 5.04 -27.85 -7.31
N GLY A 19 5.36 -28.03 -6.02
CA GLY A 19 6.17 -29.14 -5.53
C GLY A 19 5.56 -30.50 -5.89
N TYR A 20 4.24 -30.64 -5.77
CA TYR A 20 3.53 -31.86 -6.14
C TYR A 20 3.74 -32.24 -7.61
N PHE A 21 3.59 -31.28 -8.52
CA PHE A 21 3.81 -31.55 -9.95
C PHE A 21 5.28 -31.95 -10.24
N ILE A 22 6.24 -31.32 -9.60
CA ILE A 22 7.67 -31.70 -9.74
C ILE A 22 7.91 -33.12 -9.24
N LEU A 23 7.38 -33.49 -8.07
CA LEU A 23 7.55 -34.79 -7.46
C LEU A 23 6.89 -35.90 -8.31
N LEU A 24 5.74 -35.61 -8.94
CA LEU A 24 5.10 -36.50 -9.89
C LEU A 24 5.95 -36.75 -11.14
N LEU A 25 6.53 -35.69 -11.71
CA LEU A 25 7.43 -35.80 -12.87
C LEU A 25 8.68 -36.63 -12.55
N LEU A 26 9.14 -36.61 -11.30
CA LEU A 26 10.27 -37.39 -10.83
C LEU A 26 9.89 -38.81 -10.38
N HIS A 27 8.62 -39.20 -10.55
CA HIS A 27 8.08 -40.51 -10.12
C HIS A 27 8.37 -40.85 -8.66
N ILE A 28 8.32 -39.84 -7.78
CA ILE A 28 8.57 -40.03 -6.35
C ILE A 28 7.31 -40.56 -5.67
N ASP A 29 7.46 -41.72 -5.01
CA ASP A 29 6.41 -42.25 -4.17
C ASP A 29 6.08 -41.29 -3.05
N GLN A 30 4.78 -41.21 -2.68
CA GLN A 30 4.28 -40.28 -1.65
C GLN A 30 4.41 -38.78 -2.04
N ALA A 31 4.47 -38.44 -3.33
CA ALA A 31 4.56 -37.08 -3.83
C ALA A 31 3.53 -36.13 -3.19
N PHE A 32 2.30 -36.61 -2.99
CA PHE A 32 1.23 -35.81 -2.34
C PHE A 32 1.59 -35.46 -0.88
N LEU A 33 2.02 -36.43 -0.07
CA LEU A 33 2.35 -36.18 1.33
C LEU A 33 3.54 -35.20 1.47
N LEU A 34 4.58 -35.40 0.66
CA LEU A 34 5.76 -34.52 0.65
C LEU A 34 5.40 -33.10 0.20
N ALA A 35 4.52 -32.96 -0.77
CA ALA A 35 4.03 -31.66 -1.25
C ALA A 35 3.23 -30.91 -0.15
N VAL A 36 2.33 -31.60 0.56
CA VAL A 36 1.59 -31.02 1.68
C VAL A 36 2.52 -30.58 2.79
N LEU A 37 3.46 -31.43 3.20
CA LEU A 37 4.43 -31.11 4.26
C LEU A 37 5.30 -29.92 3.88
N SER A 38 5.79 -29.86 2.63
CA SER A 38 6.60 -28.74 2.14
C SER A 38 5.83 -27.44 2.10
N GLY A 39 4.57 -27.46 1.67
CA GLY A 39 3.68 -26.30 1.65
C GLY A 39 3.39 -25.76 3.06
N LEU A 40 3.15 -26.65 4.03
CA LEU A 40 2.97 -26.27 5.43
C LEU A 40 4.24 -25.67 6.03
N LEU A 41 5.40 -26.30 5.79
CA LEU A 41 6.67 -25.79 6.26
C LEU A 41 6.97 -24.41 5.69
N PHE A 42 6.74 -24.22 4.39
CA PHE A 42 6.90 -22.94 3.74
C PHE A 42 5.99 -21.86 4.37
N THR A 43 4.73 -22.19 4.62
CA THR A 43 3.80 -21.27 5.30
C THR A 43 4.31 -20.87 6.69
N LEU A 44 4.78 -21.84 7.49
CA LEU A 44 5.32 -21.60 8.83
C LEU A 44 6.58 -20.71 8.82
N LEU A 45 7.42 -20.85 7.81
CA LEU A 45 8.61 -20.02 7.66
C LEU A 45 8.31 -18.63 7.11
N LEU A 46 7.40 -18.51 6.15
CA LEU A 46 7.05 -17.25 5.52
C LEU A 46 6.29 -16.32 6.47
N PHE A 47 5.41 -16.87 7.29
CA PHE A 47 4.56 -16.06 8.18
C PHE A 47 5.34 -15.15 9.14
N PRO A 48 6.33 -15.64 9.93
CA PRO A 48 7.13 -14.77 10.78
C PRO A 48 7.95 -13.75 9.99
N VAL A 49 8.44 -14.11 8.79
CA VAL A 49 9.16 -13.16 7.91
C VAL A 49 8.25 -11.99 7.52
N LEU A 50 7.00 -12.26 7.14
CA LEU A 50 6.03 -11.22 6.81
C LEU A 50 5.68 -10.33 8.02
N ILE A 51 5.64 -10.90 9.24
CA ILE A 51 5.42 -10.13 10.46
C ILE A 51 6.60 -9.20 10.72
N VAL A 52 7.81 -9.74 10.72
CA VAL A 52 9.04 -8.97 10.99
C VAL A 52 9.20 -7.84 9.96
N TYR A 53 9.05 -8.15 8.68
CA TYR A 53 9.10 -7.16 7.61
C TYR A 53 8.05 -6.06 7.80
N GLY A 54 6.81 -6.43 8.08
CA GLY A 54 5.75 -5.46 8.34
C GLY A 54 6.06 -4.56 9.53
N ASN A 55 6.58 -5.10 10.64
CA ASN A 55 6.94 -4.32 11.80
C ASN A 55 8.11 -3.35 11.53
N ILE A 56 9.07 -3.76 10.68
CA ILE A 56 10.17 -2.88 10.26
C ILE A 56 9.62 -1.72 9.43
N MET A 57 8.73 -1.99 8.48
CA MET A 57 8.13 -0.96 7.64
C MET A 57 7.26 -0.01 8.47
N ASP A 58 6.42 -0.53 9.37
CA ASP A 58 5.60 0.28 10.26
C ASP A 58 6.46 1.24 11.12
N LYS A 59 7.59 0.76 11.67
CA LYS A 59 8.52 1.61 12.41
C LYS A 59 9.17 2.70 11.55
N ARG A 60 9.50 2.38 10.29
CA ARG A 60 10.04 3.37 9.34
C ARG A 60 9.02 4.45 9.03
N TYR A 61 7.79 4.07 8.71
CA TYR A 61 6.72 5.03 8.47
C TYR A 61 6.41 5.87 9.71
N ALA A 62 6.40 5.28 10.91
CA ALA A 62 6.18 6.02 12.16
C ALA A 62 7.24 7.11 12.40
N LYS A 63 8.49 6.90 11.96
CA LYS A 63 9.51 7.93 12.01
C LYS A 63 9.15 9.13 11.13
N PHE A 64 8.67 8.90 9.91
CA PHE A 64 8.22 9.98 9.02
C PHE A 64 6.97 10.68 9.51
N GLU A 65 6.04 9.96 10.18
CA GLU A 65 4.87 10.59 10.80
C GLU A 65 5.26 11.67 11.82
N GLN A 66 6.39 11.51 12.51
CA GLN A 66 6.89 12.51 13.46
C GLN A 66 7.47 13.76 12.77
N GLU A 67 7.87 13.66 11.52
CA GLU A 67 8.39 14.78 10.71
C GLU A 67 7.24 15.61 10.10
N ILE A 68 6.02 15.07 10.06
CA ILE A 68 4.84 15.77 9.55
C ILE A 68 4.36 16.75 10.63
N THR A 69 4.50 18.03 10.38
CA THR A 69 4.16 19.10 11.35
C THR A 69 2.66 19.39 11.44
N SER A 70 1.90 19.07 10.39
CA SER A 70 0.47 19.30 10.34
C SER A 70 -0.33 18.14 10.93
N PRO A 71 -1.42 18.38 11.68
CA PRO A 71 -2.26 17.33 12.23
C PRO A 71 -2.79 16.37 11.15
N ILE A 72 -2.50 15.08 11.32
CA ILE A 72 -2.95 14.02 10.42
C ILE A 72 -4.37 13.61 10.85
N PHE A 73 -5.35 13.69 9.97
CA PHE A 73 -6.71 13.24 10.26
C PHE A 73 -7.09 11.93 9.56
N TYR A 74 -6.35 11.53 8.51
CA TYR A 74 -6.53 10.24 7.87
C TYR A 74 -5.22 9.74 7.28
N LYS A 75 -4.99 8.42 7.34
CA LYS A 75 -3.87 7.78 6.68
C LYS A 75 -4.29 6.51 5.96
N THR A 76 -3.70 6.27 4.81
CA THR A 76 -3.92 5.06 4.02
C THR A 76 -2.64 4.66 3.31
N ASN A 77 -2.62 3.44 2.80
CA ASN A 77 -1.59 2.98 1.88
C ASN A 77 -2.17 2.97 0.47
N GLY A 78 -1.36 3.33 -0.51
CA GLY A 78 -1.82 3.37 -1.89
C GLY A 78 -0.71 3.69 -2.87
N ASN A 79 -1.11 3.80 -4.14
CA ASN A 79 -0.23 4.24 -5.20
C ASN A 79 -0.46 5.73 -5.48
N PHE A 80 0.61 6.45 -5.76
CA PHE A 80 0.52 7.86 -6.12
C PHE A 80 1.50 8.21 -7.23
N ASN A 81 1.08 9.14 -8.09
CA ASN A 81 1.88 9.74 -9.14
C ASN A 81 1.84 11.27 -8.96
N LEU A 82 2.99 11.87 -8.75
CA LEU A 82 3.15 13.27 -8.40
C LEU A 82 3.51 14.14 -9.63
N GLY A 83 2.97 13.77 -10.79
CA GLY A 83 3.13 14.54 -12.02
C GLY A 83 4.44 14.29 -12.79
N ASN A 84 5.30 13.38 -12.28
CA ASN A 84 6.57 13.02 -12.93
C ASN A 84 6.50 11.73 -13.77
N GLY A 85 5.30 11.18 -13.99
CA GLY A 85 5.06 9.97 -14.76
C GLY A 85 5.37 8.65 -14.04
N LYS A 86 6.03 8.68 -12.89
CA LYS A 86 6.34 7.49 -12.11
C LYS A 86 5.27 7.25 -11.05
N VAL A 87 4.74 6.03 -11.02
CA VAL A 87 3.85 5.56 -9.96
C VAL A 87 4.70 5.03 -8.82
N LYS A 88 4.47 5.56 -7.61
CA LYS A 88 5.12 5.13 -6.37
C LYS A 88 4.08 4.47 -5.48
N ASN A 89 4.52 3.52 -4.64
CA ASN A 89 3.69 2.92 -3.60
C ASN A 89 4.16 3.38 -2.23
N GLY A 90 3.23 3.69 -1.33
CA GLY A 90 3.59 4.12 0.00
C GLY A 90 2.41 4.56 0.86
N ASN A 91 2.73 5.23 1.95
CA ASN A 91 1.73 5.82 2.81
C ASN A 91 1.35 7.23 2.35
N ILE A 92 0.06 7.50 2.41
CA ILE A 92 -0.56 8.77 2.05
C ILE A 92 -1.24 9.29 3.31
N TYR A 93 -0.85 10.48 3.72
CA TYR A 93 -1.34 11.16 4.91
C TYR A 93 -2.14 12.38 4.49
N PHE A 94 -3.40 12.44 4.92
CA PHE A 94 -4.25 13.59 4.76
C PHE A 94 -4.15 14.42 6.04
N CYS A 95 -3.58 15.62 5.89
CA CYS A 95 -3.28 16.54 6.98
C CYS A 95 -4.11 17.82 6.84
N GLU A 96 -4.21 18.63 7.88
CA GLU A 96 -4.94 19.91 7.78
C GLU A 96 -4.30 20.88 6.78
N ALA A 97 -2.97 20.82 6.60
CA ALA A 97 -2.25 21.67 5.64
C ALA A 97 -2.22 21.13 4.20
N GLY A 98 -2.54 19.84 3.98
CA GLY A 98 -2.44 19.23 2.66
C GLY A 98 -2.29 17.71 2.68
N ILE A 99 -1.74 17.16 1.62
CA ILE A 99 -1.52 15.72 1.46
C ILE A 99 -0.03 15.46 1.43
N VAL A 100 0.42 14.51 2.25
CA VAL A 100 1.82 14.08 2.31
C VAL A 100 1.91 12.64 1.85
N CYS A 101 2.74 12.39 0.84
CA CYS A 101 2.98 11.06 0.28
C CYS A 101 4.40 10.62 0.63
N VAL A 102 4.55 9.44 1.25
CA VAL A 102 5.84 8.89 1.68
C VAL A 102 6.09 7.57 0.98
N CYS A 103 7.16 7.52 0.16
CA CYS A 103 7.64 6.30 -0.48
C CYS A 103 8.96 5.86 0.15
N LEU A 104 9.02 4.64 0.68
CA LEU A 104 10.22 4.05 1.28
C LEU A 104 11.01 3.13 0.32
N GLU A 105 10.49 2.92 -0.89
CA GLU A 105 11.13 2.05 -1.90
C GLU A 105 12.31 2.74 -2.58
N GLU A 106 12.31 4.07 -2.62
CA GLU A 106 13.39 4.86 -3.22
C GLU A 106 14.45 5.25 -2.17
N LYS A 107 15.70 5.37 -2.60
CA LYS A 107 16.81 5.91 -1.79
C LYS A 107 17.45 7.09 -2.54
N PRO A 108 17.46 8.31 -1.99
CA PRO A 108 16.87 8.67 -0.69
C PRO A 108 15.33 8.58 -0.70
N TYR A 109 14.75 8.37 0.46
CA TYR A 109 13.29 8.35 0.62
C TYR A 109 12.70 9.67 0.15
N THR A 110 11.60 9.59 -0.60
CA THR A 110 10.89 10.79 -1.04
C THR A 110 9.72 11.07 -0.12
N LEU A 111 9.67 12.29 0.39
CA LEU A 111 8.53 12.88 1.04
C LEU A 111 8.03 13.97 0.12
N ASP A 112 6.86 13.75 -0.46
CA ASP A 112 6.25 14.67 -1.41
C ASP A 112 4.99 15.27 -0.77
N GLU A 113 4.89 16.59 -0.74
CA GLU A 113 3.79 17.33 -0.10
C GLU A 113 3.00 18.12 -1.14
N ILE A 114 1.67 18.04 -1.04
CA ILE A 114 0.74 18.86 -1.81
C ILE A 114 0.00 19.75 -0.81
N LEU A 115 0.39 21.03 -0.77
CA LEU A 115 -0.27 21.99 0.13
C LEU A 115 -1.70 22.26 -0.33
N LEU A 116 -2.63 22.35 0.61
CA LEU A 116 -4.05 22.60 0.36
C LEU A 116 -4.27 23.87 -0.46
N GLN A 117 -3.54 24.94 -0.15
CA GLN A 117 -3.60 26.23 -0.86
C GLN A 117 -3.19 26.17 -2.34
N ASN A 118 -2.47 25.10 -2.73
CA ASN A 118 -2.01 24.90 -4.11
C ASN A 118 -2.99 24.04 -4.91
N ILE A 119 -4.04 23.51 -4.28
CA ILE A 119 -5.03 22.66 -4.94
C ILE A 119 -6.08 23.58 -5.58
N ASP A 120 -6.27 23.44 -6.89
CA ASP A 120 -7.31 24.14 -7.64
C ASP A 120 -8.66 23.41 -7.53
N HIS A 121 -8.65 22.14 -7.94
CA HIS A 121 -9.84 21.28 -7.86
C HIS A 121 -9.45 19.80 -7.83
N TYR A 122 -10.44 18.93 -7.61
CA TYR A 122 -10.27 17.49 -7.72
C TYR A 122 -11.36 16.85 -8.56
N THR A 123 -11.02 15.70 -9.13
CA THR A 123 -11.97 14.74 -9.65
C THR A 123 -11.72 13.39 -8.98
N TYR A 124 -12.74 12.55 -8.90
CA TYR A 124 -12.57 11.26 -8.26
C TYR A 124 -13.39 10.17 -8.95
N THR A 125 -12.90 8.94 -8.78
CA THR A 125 -13.59 7.70 -9.13
C THR A 125 -13.63 6.82 -7.90
N PHE A 126 -14.20 5.62 -7.99
CA PHE A 126 -14.32 4.69 -6.87
C PHE A 126 -12.99 4.36 -6.15
N THR A 127 -11.86 4.36 -6.86
CA THR A 127 -10.54 4.01 -6.32
C THR A 127 -9.48 5.08 -6.50
N GLN A 128 -9.81 6.18 -7.16
CA GLN A 128 -8.82 7.16 -7.60
C GLN A 128 -9.24 8.58 -7.27
N LEU A 129 -8.33 9.34 -6.72
CA LEU A 129 -8.43 10.78 -6.48
C LEU A 129 -7.42 11.49 -7.40
N ASN A 130 -7.93 12.34 -8.27
CA ASN A 130 -7.12 13.20 -9.14
C ASN A 130 -7.14 14.61 -8.57
N ILE A 131 -5.97 15.16 -8.30
CA ILE A 131 -5.79 16.49 -7.69
C ILE A 131 -5.12 17.38 -8.72
N PHE A 132 -5.80 18.44 -9.09
CA PHE A 132 -5.29 19.48 -9.97
C PHE A 132 -4.78 20.64 -9.14
N THR A 133 -3.58 21.08 -9.43
CA THR A 133 -2.95 22.19 -8.71
C THR A 133 -2.99 23.49 -9.54
N ASN A 134 -2.90 24.62 -8.86
CA ASN A 134 -2.93 25.96 -9.47
C ASN A 134 -1.82 26.19 -10.50
N ASP A 135 -0.72 25.42 -10.42
CA ASP A 135 0.39 25.42 -11.38
C ASP A 135 0.19 24.45 -12.55
N GLY A 136 -1.00 23.84 -12.67
CA GLY A 136 -1.39 22.96 -13.77
C GLY A 136 -0.88 21.54 -13.68
N ARG A 137 -0.30 21.12 -12.55
CA ARG A 137 0.10 19.73 -12.35
C ARG A 137 -1.09 18.85 -11.94
N LEU A 138 -1.05 17.61 -12.39
CA LEU A 138 -2.00 16.57 -12.00
C LEU A 138 -1.32 15.54 -11.11
N PHE A 139 -1.86 15.37 -9.91
CA PHE A 139 -1.49 14.31 -8.99
C PHE A 139 -2.57 13.26 -8.97
N VAL A 140 -2.17 12.01 -9.11
CA VAL A 140 -3.09 10.87 -9.13
C VAL A 140 -2.80 9.99 -7.94
N ILE A 141 -3.81 9.79 -7.10
CA ILE A 141 -3.75 8.96 -5.90
C ILE A 141 -4.73 7.82 -6.06
N THR A 142 -4.23 6.58 -6.02
CA THR A 142 -5.06 5.37 -6.06
C THR A 142 -5.04 4.71 -4.70
N VAL A 143 -6.18 4.64 -4.05
CA VAL A 143 -6.34 4.13 -2.69
C VAL A 143 -7.54 3.19 -2.60
N PRO A 144 -7.49 2.19 -1.72
CA PRO A 144 -8.70 1.46 -1.37
C PRO A 144 -9.68 2.43 -0.68
N LYS A 145 -10.98 2.32 -1.03
CA LYS A 145 -12.04 3.11 -0.39
C LYS A 145 -11.87 4.63 -0.57
N ALA A 146 -11.64 5.05 -1.80
CA ALA A 146 -11.53 6.48 -2.12
C ALA A 146 -12.80 7.26 -1.76
N ASP A 147 -13.96 6.63 -1.81
CA ASP A 147 -15.26 7.16 -1.38
C ASP A 147 -15.26 7.62 0.09
N GLU A 148 -14.76 6.78 1.01
CA GLU A 148 -14.65 7.14 2.43
C GLU A 148 -13.73 8.37 2.64
N ILE A 149 -12.67 8.46 1.86
CA ILE A 149 -11.72 9.59 1.91
C ILE A 149 -12.40 10.85 1.39
N ILE A 150 -13.11 10.76 0.29
CA ILE A 150 -13.84 11.88 -0.30
C ILE A 150 -14.86 12.45 0.67
N ASP A 151 -15.68 11.58 1.29
CA ASP A 151 -16.66 12.00 2.31
C ASP A 151 -15.97 12.73 3.47
N LEU A 152 -14.79 12.27 3.87
CA LEU A 152 -14.02 12.90 4.93
C LEU A 152 -13.49 14.28 4.50
N LEU A 153 -12.95 14.39 3.29
CA LEU A 153 -12.45 15.64 2.72
C LEU A 153 -13.60 16.67 2.56
N MET A 154 -14.79 16.23 2.13
CA MET A 154 -15.98 17.11 2.07
C MET A 154 -16.36 17.64 3.46
N ARG A 155 -16.38 16.78 4.49
CA ARG A 155 -16.67 17.21 5.87
C ARG A 155 -15.63 18.20 6.41
N LYS A 156 -14.40 18.12 5.94
CA LYS A 156 -13.31 19.06 6.27
C LYS A 156 -13.33 20.33 5.43
N GLY A 157 -14.28 20.48 4.51
CA GLY A 157 -14.40 21.65 3.64
C GLY A 157 -13.35 21.72 2.53
N TRP A 158 -12.69 20.60 2.23
CA TRP A 158 -11.66 20.53 1.20
C TRP A 158 -12.23 20.46 -0.22
N ILE A 159 -13.38 19.84 -0.38
CA ILE A 159 -14.00 19.60 -1.69
C ILE A 159 -15.24 20.45 -1.82
N THR A 160 -15.23 21.32 -2.83
CA THR A 160 -16.44 21.86 -3.41
C THR A 160 -16.80 20.95 -4.57
N PRO A 161 -17.93 20.24 -4.54
CA PRO A 161 -18.36 19.45 -5.70
C PRO A 161 -18.55 20.38 -6.89
N ARG A 162 -17.88 20.06 -7.99
CA ARG A 162 -18.15 20.65 -9.31
C ARG A 162 -18.78 19.62 -10.19
#